data_0d25f1cb8d7df42726134089a62d9561
#
_entry.id   0d25f1cb8d7df42726134089a62d9561
#
_cell.length_a   1.000
_cell.length_b   1.000
_cell.length_c   1.000
_cell.angle_alpha   90.00
_cell.angle_beta   90.00
_cell.angle_gamma   90.00
#
_symmetry.space_group_name_H-M   'P 1'
#
loop_
_entity.id
_entity.type
_entity.pdbx_description
1 polymer ?
#
loop_
_entity_poly.entity_id
_entity_poly.type
_entity_poly.pdbx_seq_one_letter_code
_entity_poly.pdbx_strand_id
1 'polypeptide(L)'
;YDSSNPVKPKIINDFSKIEPYSFPHSYSELPNGNILTTFQTKKGLKTVGGIVELDFKGEYLRASDAQPLDETIFMRPYGIVLIPEHNRIVTTNYDMHETDNGYHIQIWNMESLELLSTIKLPHVNGMINDQNPFEGRLLTDGKTVMFQTFSCGLFVLDGVETLNPNITKVFNFADKPFCSVPVRLKNYWIQTVASDSGGFNGLVVLDISNPYNPVETYRLNTGEDIGPHWLSPNVSGEKIVMTGFFKE
;
A
#
# COMPACT_ATOMS: atom_id res chain seq x y z
N TYR A 1 3.91 -13.22 -16.52
CA TYR A 1 4.22 -12.95 -17.93
C TYR A 1 5.73 -12.99 -18.16
N ASP A 2 6.16 -13.57 -19.27
CA ASP A 2 7.53 -13.37 -19.78
C ASP A 2 7.54 -12.06 -20.61
N SER A 3 8.24 -11.06 -20.13
CA SER A 3 8.40 -9.74 -20.73
C SER A 3 9.76 -9.54 -21.41
N SER A 4 10.51 -10.60 -21.69
CA SER A 4 11.80 -10.53 -22.42
C SER A 4 11.63 -9.84 -23.79
N ASN A 5 10.45 -9.94 -24.39
CA ASN A 5 10.02 -9.09 -25.48
C ASN A 5 8.81 -8.23 -25.02
N PRO A 6 9.05 -6.96 -24.61
CA PRO A 6 7.98 -6.13 -24.03
C PRO A 6 6.87 -5.75 -25.01
N VAL A 7 7.11 -5.87 -26.33
CA VAL A 7 6.10 -5.63 -27.37
C VAL A 7 5.20 -6.85 -27.56
N LYS A 8 5.65 -8.04 -27.16
CA LYS A 8 4.90 -9.30 -27.28
C LYS A 8 5.12 -10.15 -26.02
N PRO A 9 4.61 -9.71 -24.86
CA PRO A 9 4.71 -10.48 -23.63
C PRO A 9 3.96 -11.81 -23.78
N LYS A 10 4.48 -12.87 -23.15
CA LYS A 10 3.83 -14.19 -23.17
C LYS A 10 3.29 -14.51 -21.78
N ILE A 11 2.11 -15.09 -21.72
CA ILE A 11 1.60 -15.69 -20.49
C ILE A 11 2.41 -16.96 -20.23
N ILE A 12 3.06 -17.05 -19.06
CA ILE A 12 3.76 -18.26 -18.60
C ILE A 12 2.90 -19.07 -17.65
N ASN A 13 2.06 -18.42 -16.86
CA ASN A 13 1.10 -19.06 -15.99
C ASN A 13 -0.13 -18.19 -15.84
N ASP A 14 -1.29 -18.80 -15.65
CA ASP A 14 -2.58 -18.14 -15.44
C ASP A 14 -3.38 -18.92 -14.40
N PHE A 15 -3.80 -18.23 -13.36
CA PHE A 15 -4.64 -18.79 -12.31
C PHE A 15 -5.66 -17.74 -11.84
N SER A 16 -6.89 -18.14 -11.64
CA SER A 16 -7.97 -17.26 -11.15
C SER A 16 -8.03 -17.21 -9.62
N LYS A 17 -7.45 -18.19 -8.92
CA LYS A 17 -7.41 -18.27 -7.46
C LYS A 17 -6.31 -19.22 -7.01
N ILE A 18 -5.87 -19.02 -5.79
CA ILE A 18 -4.95 -19.90 -5.08
C ILE A 18 -5.67 -20.36 -3.80
N GLU A 19 -6.24 -21.55 -3.84
CA GLU A 19 -7.04 -22.06 -2.72
C GLU A 19 -6.25 -22.06 -1.39
N PRO A 20 -6.84 -21.52 -0.31
CA PRO A 20 -8.21 -20.98 -0.21
C PRO A 20 -8.34 -19.47 -0.46
N TYR A 21 -7.31 -18.80 -0.98
CA TYR A 21 -7.23 -17.33 -1.14
C TYR A 21 -7.85 -16.85 -2.45
N SER A 22 -8.49 -15.68 -2.39
CA SER A 22 -9.14 -15.02 -3.51
C SER A 22 -8.90 -13.51 -3.48
N PHE A 23 -9.06 -12.86 -4.63
CA PHE A 23 -8.87 -11.42 -4.82
C PHE A 23 -7.44 -10.96 -4.50
N PRO A 24 -6.44 -11.38 -5.31
CA PRO A 24 -5.07 -10.87 -5.19
C PRO A 24 -5.03 -9.37 -5.48
N HIS A 25 -4.16 -8.64 -4.77
CA HIS A 25 -4.05 -7.21 -4.97
C HIS A 25 -2.63 -6.75 -5.29
N SER A 26 -1.74 -6.75 -4.32
CA SER A 26 -0.37 -6.23 -4.50
C SER A 26 0.65 -7.35 -4.66
N TYR A 27 1.69 -7.08 -5.43
CA TYR A 27 2.80 -8.00 -5.71
C TYR A 27 4.12 -7.32 -5.42
N SER A 28 5.05 -8.04 -4.80
CA SER A 28 6.42 -7.59 -4.55
C SER A 28 7.39 -8.74 -4.75
N GLU A 29 8.51 -8.47 -5.39
CA GLU A 29 9.60 -9.43 -5.51
C GLU A 29 10.39 -9.49 -4.19
N LEU A 30 10.51 -10.69 -3.63
CA LEU A 30 11.30 -10.98 -2.45
C LEU A 30 12.80 -11.07 -2.80
N PRO A 31 13.71 -10.87 -1.83
CA PRO A 31 15.16 -10.98 -2.07
C PRO A 31 15.62 -12.33 -2.64
N ASN A 32 14.85 -13.38 -2.46
CA ASN A 32 15.11 -14.72 -3.00
C ASN A 32 14.60 -14.90 -4.45
N GLY A 33 14.02 -13.87 -5.06
CA GLY A 33 13.45 -13.90 -6.41
C GLY A 33 12.01 -14.46 -6.49
N ASN A 34 11.44 -14.88 -5.37
CA ASN A 34 10.03 -15.27 -5.30
C ASN A 34 9.12 -14.03 -5.28
N ILE A 35 7.83 -14.24 -5.46
CA ILE A 35 6.82 -13.19 -5.49
C ILE A 35 5.96 -13.29 -4.24
N LEU A 36 5.89 -12.23 -3.46
CA LEU A 36 4.92 -12.08 -2.38
C LEU A 36 3.68 -11.35 -2.91
N THR A 37 2.51 -11.85 -2.59
CA THR A 37 1.24 -11.20 -2.96
C THR A 37 0.27 -11.14 -1.79
N THR A 38 -0.52 -10.05 -1.72
CA THR A 38 -1.65 -9.94 -0.79
C THR A 38 -2.92 -10.48 -1.41
N PHE A 39 -3.73 -11.11 -0.58
CA PHE A 39 -5.07 -11.57 -0.93
C PHE A 39 -6.10 -10.95 0.02
N GLN A 40 -7.19 -10.44 -0.54
CA GLN A 40 -8.23 -9.75 0.21
C GLN A 40 -9.08 -10.72 1.06
N THR A 41 -9.24 -11.95 0.62
CA THR A 41 -10.11 -12.92 1.31
C THR A 41 -9.52 -14.34 1.26
N LYS A 42 -9.93 -15.19 2.17
CA LYS A 42 -9.54 -16.63 2.24
C LYS A 42 -10.75 -17.49 1.97
N LYS A 43 -11.80 -17.52 1.93
CA LYS A 43 -12.97 -18.38 1.64
C LYS A 43 -14.25 -17.59 1.37
N GLY A 44 -14.08 -16.44 0.71
CA GLY A 44 -15.19 -15.54 0.40
C GLY A 44 -15.19 -14.26 1.22
N LEU A 45 -16.09 -13.36 0.91
CA LEU A 45 -16.08 -11.95 1.35
C LEU A 45 -16.20 -11.71 2.87
N LYS A 46 -16.59 -12.74 3.64
CA LYS A 46 -16.74 -12.62 5.10
C LYS A 46 -15.53 -13.14 5.89
N THR A 47 -14.43 -13.42 5.23
CA THR A 47 -13.21 -13.91 5.87
C THR A 47 -12.07 -12.95 5.69
N VAL A 48 -11.14 -12.93 6.64
CA VAL A 48 -9.87 -12.19 6.49
C VAL A 48 -9.09 -12.72 5.29
N GLY A 49 -8.20 -11.89 4.78
CA GLY A 49 -7.27 -12.27 3.72
C GLY A 49 -6.00 -12.90 4.24
N GLY A 50 -4.92 -12.73 3.48
CA GLY A 50 -3.60 -13.23 3.84
C GLY A 50 -2.52 -12.76 2.87
N ILE A 51 -1.32 -13.28 3.09
CA ILE A 51 -0.19 -13.12 2.19
C ILE A 51 0.22 -14.49 1.64
N VAL A 52 0.61 -14.53 0.39
CA VAL A 52 0.99 -15.76 -0.32
C VAL A 52 2.34 -15.55 -1.01
N GLU A 53 3.24 -16.50 -0.87
CA GLU A 53 4.49 -16.56 -1.61
C GLU A 53 4.35 -17.53 -2.79
N LEU A 54 4.72 -17.04 -3.95
CA LEU A 54 4.78 -17.77 -5.20
C LEU A 54 6.22 -17.84 -5.69
N ASP A 55 6.57 -18.86 -6.44
CA ASP A 55 7.82 -18.85 -7.17
C ASP A 55 7.77 -17.86 -8.36
N PHE A 56 8.90 -17.70 -9.05
CA PHE A 56 9.00 -16.80 -10.22
C PHE A 56 8.13 -17.24 -11.42
N LYS A 57 7.56 -18.46 -11.39
CA LYS A 57 6.62 -18.97 -12.41
C LYS A 57 5.17 -18.78 -11.98
N GLY A 58 4.93 -18.29 -10.76
CA GLY A 58 3.60 -18.13 -10.20
C GLY A 58 3.05 -19.38 -9.52
N GLU A 59 3.89 -20.40 -9.25
CA GLU A 59 3.45 -21.58 -8.51
C GLU A 59 3.39 -21.27 -7.00
N TYR A 60 2.36 -21.79 -6.34
CA TYR A 60 2.17 -21.63 -4.90
C TYR A 60 3.28 -22.31 -4.10
N LEU A 61 3.86 -21.61 -3.14
CA LEU A 61 4.85 -22.12 -2.22
C LEU A 61 4.30 -22.25 -0.79
N ARG A 62 3.83 -21.13 -0.24
CA ARG A 62 3.29 -21.06 1.13
C ARG A 62 2.44 -19.80 1.31
N ALA A 63 1.72 -19.75 2.42
CA ALA A 63 0.88 -18.61 2.77
C ALA A 63 0.76 -18.42 4.27
N SER A 64 0.28 -17.25 4.68
CA SER A 64 -0.08 -16.95 6.06
C SER A 64 -1.35 -16.11 6.12
N ASP A 65 -2.21 -16.43 7.08
CA ASP A 65 -3.48 -15.73 7.28
C ASP A 65 -3.27 -14.39 7.96
N ALA A 66 -4.04 -13.39 7.54
CA ALA A 66 -4.04 -12.06 8.16
C ALA A 66 -4.89 -11.99 9.44
N GLN A 67 -5.31 -13.13 10.01
CA GLN A 67 -6.12 -13.17 11.21
C GLN A 67 -5.33 -12.67 12.43
N PRO A 68 -5.70 -11.53 13.04
CA PRO A 68 -5.07 -11.07 14.27
C PRO A 68 -5.47 -11.93 15.48
N LEU A 69 -4.75 -11.78 16.59
CA LEU A 69 -5.14 -12.39 17.87
C LEU A 69 -6.51 -11.89 18.36
N ASP A 70 -6.84 -10.64 18.13
CA ASP A 70 -8.18 -10.08 18.32
C ASP A 70 -9.03 -10.39 17.10
N GLU A 71 -9.88 -11.39 17.20
CA GLU A 71 -10.75 -11.86 16.11
C GLU A 71 -11.85 -10.85 15.72
N THR A 72 -12.03 -9.78 16.48
CA THR A 72 -12.96 -8.70 16.14
C THR A 72 -12.38 -7.75 15.08
N ILE A 73 -11.07 -7.79 14.84
CA ILE A 73 -10.38 -6.99 13.84
C ILE A 73 -10.45 -7.71 12.49
N PHE A 74 -11.03 -7.05 11.52
CA PHE A 74 -11.15 -7.57 10.16
C PHE A 74 -10.00 -7.05 9.27
N MET A 75 -9.26 -7.97 8.65
CA MET A 75 -8.08 -7.64 7.86
C MET A 75 -8.21 -8.06 6.41
N ARG A 76 -8.00 -7.08 5.52
CA ARG A 76 -7.90 -7.25 4.08
C ARG A 76 -6.56 -6.70 3.59
N PRO A 77 -5.50 -7.51 3.61
CA PRO A 77 -4.18 -7.06 3.16
C PRO A 77 -4.24 -6.45 1.77
N TYR A 78 -3.70 -5.24 1.65
CA TYR A 78 -3.76 -4.43 0.43
C TYR A 78 -2.38 -4.16 -0.14
N GLY A 79 -1.68 -3.13 0.33
CA GLY A 79 -0.32 -2.79 -0.09
C GLY A 79 0.74 -3.62 0.63
N ILE A 80 1.93 -3.72 0.04
CA ILE A 80 3.09 -4.43 0.58
C ILE A 80 4.29 -3.49 0.62
N VAL A 81 4.99 -3.45 1.75
CA VAL A 81 6.32 -2.84 1.88
C VAL A 81 7.29 -3.87 2.43
N LEU A 82 8.32 -4.19 1.66
CA LEU A 82 9.40 -5.07 2.10
C LEU A 82 10.49 -4.27 2.81
N ILE A 83 11.01 -4.79 3.92
CA ILE A 83 12.12 -4.23 4.70
C ILE A 83 13.16 -5.33 4.89
N PRO A 84 13.95 -5.66 3.85
CA PRO A 84 14.82 -6.83 3.83
C PRO A 84 15.90 -6.81 4.91
N GLU A 85 16.49 -5.65 5.20
CA GLU A 85 17.56 -5.51 6.20
C GLU A 85 17.10 -5.87 7.63
N HIS A 86 15.80 -5.81 7.88
CA HIS A 86 15.21 -6.14 9.17
C HIS A 86 14.36 -7.42 9.14
N ASN A 87 14.32 -8.13 8.01
CA ASN A 87 13.47 -9.32 7.84
C ASN A 87 12.00 -9.04 8.16
N ARG A 88 11.47 -7.92 7.64
CA ARG A 88 10.08 -7.48 7.90
C ARG A 88 9.31 -7.24 6.61
N ILE A 89 8.00 -7.49 6.68
CA ILE A 89 7.00 -7.07 5.71
C ILE A 89 6.00 -6.20 6.46
N VAL A 90 5.56 -5.12 5.85
CA VAL A 90 4.41 -4.33 6.31
C VAL A 90 3.31 -4.48 5.27
N THR A 91 2.10 -4.84 5.70
CA THR A 91 0.90 -4.79 4.85
C THR A 91 -0.08 -3.75 5.37
N THR A 92 -0.66 -3.01 4.45
CA THR A 92 -1.76 -2.10 4.71
C THR A 92 -3.10 -2.84 4.64
N ASN A 93 -4.21 -2.18 5.00
CA ASN A 93 -5.53 -2.79 5.09
C ASN A 93 -6.60 -1.91 4.44
N TYR A 94 -7.03 -2.29 3.25
CA TYR A 94 -8.14 -1.64 2.56
C TYR A 94 -9.08 -2.67 1.96
N ASP A 95 -10.36 -2.57 2.28
CA ASP A 95 -11.40 -3.48 1.75
C ASP A 95 -11.91 -2.98 0.41
N MET A 96 -11.47 -3.62 -0.68
CA MET A 96 -11.93 -3.33 -2.04
C MET A 96 -13.44 -3.62 -2.25
N HIS A 97 -14.07 -4.31 -1.31
CA HIS A 97 -15.51 -4.62 -1.36
C HIS A 97 -16.34 -3.67 -0.49
N GLU A 98 -15.67 -2.68 0.16
CA GLU A 98 -16.29 -1.64 0.97
C GLU A 98 -17.23 -2.15 2.07
N THR A 99 -16.97 -3.35 2.58
CA THR A 99 -17.78 -3.95 3.65
C THR A 99 -17.37 -3.47 5.03
N ASP A 100 -16.14 -2.95 5.18
CA ASP A 100 -15.60 -2.44 6.43
C ASP A 100 -14.52 -1.37 6.18
N ASN A 101 -14.37 -0.44 7.13
CA ASN A 101 -13.29 0.55 7.12
C ASN A 101 -12.08 0.02 7.87
N GLY A 102 -10.94 -0.05 7.20
CA GLY A 102 -9.68 -0.48 7.81
C GLY A 102 -9.05 0.59 8.69
N TYR A 103 -8.59 0.19 9.88
CA TYR A 103 -7.85 1.07 10.81
C TYR A 103 -6.53 0.47 11.27
N HIS A 104 -6.07 -0.61 10.63
CA HIS A 104 -4.92 -1.37 11.09
C HIS A 104 -3.94 -1.62 9.94
N ILE A 105 -2.67 -1.78 10.31
CA ILE A 105 -1.63 -2.35 9.46
C ILE A 105 -1.08 -3.61 10.15
N GLN A 106 -0.38 -4.45 9.39
CA GLN A 106 0.25 -5.64 9.93
C GLN A 106 1.74 -5.67 9.63
N ILE A 107 2.51 -6.20 10.59
CA ILE A 107 3.94 -6.47 10.45
C ILE A 107 4.15 -7.98 10.51
N TRP A 108 4.95 -8.48 9.58
CA TRP A 108 5.25 -9.90 9.40
C TRP A 108 6.74 -10.16 9.40
N ASN A 109 7.14 -11.34 9.79
CA ASN A 109 8.47 -11.87 9.52
C ASN A 109 8.55 -12.27 8.04
N MET A 110 9.52 -11.75 7.29
CA MET A 110 9.61 -11.99 5.84
C MET A 110 10.09 -13.41 5.52
N GLU A 111 10.96 -13.97 6.34
CA GLU A 111 11.49 -15.32 6.13
C GLU A 111 10.47 -16.41 6.45
N SER A 112 9.73 -16.28 7.56
CA SER A 112 8.75 -17.30 8.00
C SER A 112 7.32 -17.02 7.54
N LEU A 113 6.99 -15.79 7.10
CA LEU A 113 5.65 -15.24 6.87
C LEU A 113 4.78 -15.20 8.15
N GLU A 114 5.37 -15.34 9.33
CA GLU A 114 4.66 -15.24 10.60
C GLU A 114 4.13 -13.81 10.82
N LEU A 115 2.85 -13.69 11.18
CA LEU A 115 2.25 -12.42 11.62
C LEU A 115 2.81 -12.06 13.00
N LEU A 116 3.56 -10.95 13.07
CA LEU A 116 4.20 -10.49 14.30
C LEU A 116 3.33 -9.50 15.09
N SER A 117 2.63 -8.61 14.37
CA SER A 117 1.85 -7.54 15.02
C SER A 117 0.74 -7.04 14.12
N THR A 118 -0.38 -6.68 14.74
CA THR A 118 -1.48 -5.91 14.14
C THR A 118 -1.61 -4.61 14.91
N ILE A 119 -1.42 -3.46 14.24
CA ILE A 119 -1.28 -2.16 14.87
C ILE A 119 -2.39 -1.25 14.38
N LYS A 120 -3.13 -0.67 15.33
CA LYS A 120 -4.17 0.31 15.03
C LYS A 120 -3.54 1.67 14.71
N LEU A 121 -4.05 2.34 13.68
CA LEU A 121 -3.70 3.72 13.39
C LEU A 121 -4.13 4.63 14.54
N PRO A 122 -3.33 5.65 14.88
CA PRO A 122 -3.75 6.68 15.82
C PRO A 122 -4.96 7.42 15.23
N HIS A 123 -6.08 7.40 15.95
CA HIS A 123 -7.29 8.12 15.56
C HIS A 123 -7.39 9.42 16.37
N VAL A 124 -7.39 10.53 15.68
CA VAL A 124 -7.66 11.85 16.28
C VAL A 124 -9.14 12.14 16.12
N ASN A 125 -9.87 12.27 17.23
CA ASN A 125 -11.31 12.55 17.23
C ASN A 125 -11.64 13.74 16.32
N GLY A 126 -12.57 13.53 15.38
CA GLY A 126 -13.03 14.55 14.42
C GLY A 126 -12.23 14.60 13.11
N MET A 127 -11.19 13.78 12.93
CA MET A 127 -10.49 13.65 11.65
C MET A 127 -10.96 12.41 10.91
N ILE A 128 -11.49 12.60 9.69
CA ILE A 128 -12.00 11.51 8.82
C ILE A 128 -10.87 10.76 8.09
N ASN A 129 -9.65 11.31 8.13
CA ASN A 129 -8.55 10.90 7.24
C ASN A 129 -7.66 9.78 7.83
N ASP A 130 -8.14 9.06 8.84
CA ASP A 130 -7.35 8.07 9.59
C ASP A 130 -7.76 6.63 9.29
N GLN A 131 -8.53 6.41 8.22
CA GLN A 131 -9.06 5.09 7.86
C GLN A 131 -8.57 4.64 6.48
N ASN A 132 -8.59 3.32 6.31
CA ASN A 132 -8.21 2.66 5.07
C ASN A 132 -6.74 2.90 4.68
N PRO A 133 -5.77 2.45 5.51
CA PRO A 133 -4.36 2.48 5.14
C PRO A 133 -4.17 1.76 3.80
N PHE A 134 -3.56 2.47 2.84
CA PHE A 134 -3.65 2.10 1.44
C PHE A 134 -2.32 1.63 0.88
N GLU A 135 -1.41 2.55 0.60
CA GLU A 135 -0.12 2.24 -0.01
C GLU A 135 1.04 2.82 0.81
N GLY A 136 2.11 2.05 0.94
CA GLY A 136 3.30 2.46 1.67
C GLY A 136 4.57 2.42 0.83
N ARG A 137 5.58 3.14 1.31
CA ARG A 137 6.92 3.15 0.71
C ARG A 137 7.98 3.13 1.82
N LEU A 138 8.99 2.28 1.63
CA LEU A 138 10.18 2.28 2.48
C LEU A 138 10.97 3.57 2.24
N LEU A 139 11.40 4.24 3.30
CA LEU A 139 12.24 5.43 3.21
C LEU A 139 13.71 5.05 2.94
N THR A 140 14.54 6.06 2.68
CA THR A 140 15.96 5.87 2.32
C THR A 140 16.82 5.33 3.44
N ASP A 141 16.33 5.37 4.68
CA ASP A 141 17.01 4.81 5.86
C ASP A 141 16.90 3.27 5.96
N GLY A 142 16.12 2.64 5.05
CA GLY A 142 15.95 1.20 4.98
C GLY A 142 15.08 0.57 6.09
N LYS A 143 14.43 1.37 6.94
CA LYS A 143 13.66 0.88 8.09
C LYS A 143 12.35 1.63 8.36
N THR A 144 12.29 2.91 8.06
CA THR A 144 11.07 3.72 8.26
C THR A 144 10.14 3.54 7.06
N VAL A 145 8.87 3.28 7.32
CA VAL A 145 7.82 3.21 6.29
C VAL A 145 6.93 4.44 6.38
N MET A 146 6.74 5.10 5.26
CA MET A 146 5.72 6.13 5.12
C MET A 146 4.56 5.54 4.32
N PHE A 147 3.33 5.75 4.77
CA PHE A 147 2.13 5.25 4.09
C PHE A 147 1.00 6.26 4.20
N GLN A 148 0.13 6.27 3.18
CA GLN A 148 -1.07 7.07 3.25
C GLN A 148 -2.30 6.19 3.46
N THR A 149 -3.41 6.85 3.86
CA THR A 149 -4.74 6.27 3.86
C THR A 149 -5.50 6.66 2.60
N PHE A 150 -6.46 5.84 2.18
CA PHE A 150 -7.37 6.20 1.08
C PHE A 150 -8.14 7.49 1.40
N SER A 151 -8.43 7.74 2.68
CA SER A 151 -9.01 8.98 3.19
C SER A 151 -8.01 10.15 3.33
N CYS A 152 -6.80 10.05 2.75
CA CYS A 152 -5.84 11.15 2.59
C CYS A 152 -5.05 11.60 3.83
N GLY A 153 -4.93 10.79 4.86
CA GLY A 153 -3.93 10.96 5.90
C GLY A 153 -2.57 10.40 5.47
N LEU A 154 -1.48 11.00 5.90
CA LEU A 154 -0.12 10.49 5.74
C LEU A 154 0.49 10.15 7.09
N PHE A 155 1.11 8.99 7.17
CA PHE A 155 1.64 8.42 8.41
C PHE A 155 3.07 7.95 8.25
N VAL A 156 3.82 8.00 9.33
CA VAL A 156 5.14 7.39 9.49
C VAL A 156 5.03 6.23 10.45
N LEU A 157 5.53 5.07 10.06
CA LEU A 157 5.74 3.89 10.88
C LEU A 157 7.24 3.71 11.08
N ASP A 158 7.66 3.74 12.33
CA ASP A 158 9.04 3.46 12.76
C ASP A 158 9.09 2.30 13.76
N GLY A 159 10.31 1.86 14.10
CA GLY A 159 10.52 0.79 15.07
C GLY A 159 10.01 -0.58 14.60
N VAL A 160 9.90 -0.83 13.31
CA VAL A 160 9.43 -2.11 12.74
C VAL A 160 10.33 -3.30 13.10
N GLU A 161 11.60 -3.02 13.44
CA GLU A 161 12.58 -3.99 13.92
C GLU A 161 12.38 -4.36 15.39
N THR A 162 11.57 -3.57 16.12
CA THR A 162 11.30 -3.76 17.56
C THR A 162 9.96 -4.48 17.77
N LEU A 163 9.65 -4.79 19.04
CA LEU A 163 8.33 -5.29 19.45
C LEU A 163 7.32 -4.17 19.70
N ASN A 164 7.75 -2.91 19.64
CA ASN A 164 6.93 -1.72 19.91
C ASN A 164 7.06 -0.69 18.78
N PRO A 165 6.56 -1.02 17.57
CA PRO A 165 6.54 -0.06 16.47
C PRO A 165 5.59 1.08 16.78
N ASN A 166 5.91 2.27 16.25
CA ASN A 166 5.12 3.49 16.48
C ASN A 166 4.58 4.04 15.16
N ILE A 167 3.33 4.51 15.18
CA ILE A 167 2.68 5.17 14.04
C ILE A 167 2.38 6.61 14.41
N THR A 168 2.90 7.54 13.61
CA THR A 168 2.67 8.98 13.76
C THR A 168 1.99 9.54 12.54
N LYS A 169 0.86 10.24 12.71
CA LYS A 169 0.23 11.02 11.64
C LYS A 169 1.04 12.30 11.40
N VAL A 170 1.44 12.56 10.17
CA VAL A 170 2.36 13.66 9.82
C VAL A 170 1.78 14.69 8.86
N PHE A 171 0.74 14.31 8.06
CA PHE A 171 0.15 15.23 7.09
C PHE A 171 -1.29 14.84 6.72
N ASN A 172 -2.06 15.82 6.21
CA ASN A 172 -3.34 15.63 5.54
C ASN A 172 -3.29 16.29 4.17
N PHE A 173 -3.61 15.55 3.11
CA PHE A 173 -3.54 16.09 1.74
C PHE A 173 -4.72 17.00 1.40
N ALA A 174 -5.91 16.70 1.92
CA ALA A 174 -7.12 17.49 1.69
C ALA A 174 -8.28 17.03 2.60
N ASP A 175 -9.39 17.78 2.61
CA ASP A 175 -10.64 17.40 3.27
C ASP A 175 -11.58 16.76 2.26
N LYS A 176 -12.06 15.55 2.54
CA LYS A 176 -13.03 14.76 1.73
C LYS A 176 -12.59 14.33 0.32
N PRO A 177 -11.32 14.21 -0.03
CA PRO A 177 -10.90 13.56 -1.26
C PRO A 177 -10.63 12.08 -0.99
N PHE A 178 -10.22 11.37 -2.04
CA PHE A 178 -9.52 10.10 -1.91
C PHE A 178 -8.09 10.20 -2.44
N CYS A 179 -7.19 9.53 -1.77
CA CYS A 179 -5.77 9.48 -2.11
C CYS A 179 -5.40 8.08 -2.56
N SER A 180 -4.88 7.98 -3.78
CA SER A 180 -4.52 6.72 -4.36
C SER A 180 -3.00 6.50 -4.36
N VAL A 181 -2.45 5.79 -5.31
CA VAL A 181 -1.11 5.22 -5.25
C VAL A 181 -0.01 6.28 -5.39
N PRO A 182 0.82 6.48 -4.36
CA PRO A 182 1.90 7.45 -4.37
C PRO A 182 3.18 6.90 -4.97
N VAL A 183 4.11 7.79 -5.23
CA VAL A 183 5.50 7.46 -5.48
C VAL A 183 6.42 8.22 -4.53
N ARG A 184 7.48 7.56 -4.07
CA ARG A 184 8.60 8.18 -3.38
C ARG A 184 9.78 8.30 -4.35
N LEU A 185 10.29 9.51 -4.54
CA LEU A 185 11.50 9.77 -5.32
C LEU A 185 12.50 10.54 -4.44
N LYS A 186 13.58 9.87 -4.06
CA LYS A 186 14.57 10.44 -3.12
C LYS A 186 13.87 10.92 -1.83
N ASN A 187 13.94 12.20 -1.53
CA ASN A 187 13.31 12.85 -0.38
C ASN A 187 11.96 13.51 -0.73
N TYR A 188 11.32 13.07 -1.79
CA TYR A 188 10.00 13.56 -2.17
C TYR A 188 8.95 12.47 -2.11
N TRP A 189 7.81 12.79 -1.51
CA TRP A 189 6.57 12.04 -1.60
C TRP A 189 5.65 12.72 -2.59
N ILE A 190 5.17 11.99 -3.58
CA ILE A 190 4.27 12.51 -4.60
C ILE A 190 2.98 11.72 -4.51
N GLN A 191 1.90 12.41 -4.16
CA GLN A 191 0.60 11.82 -3.89
C GLN A 191 -0.40 12.19 -4.97
N THR A 192 -1.17 11.20 -5.44
CA THR A 192 -2.38 11.43 -6.21
C THR A 192 -3.53 11.78 -5.28
N VAL A 193 -4.23 12.85 -5.59
CA VAL A 193 -5.41 13.31 -4.84
C VAL A 193 -6.55 13.49 -5.82
N ALA A 194 -7.71 12.90 -5.54
CA ALA A 194 -8.90 13.05 -6.35
C ALA A 194 -10.11 13.40 -5.48
N SER A 195 -11.11 14.05 -6.05
CA SER A 195 -12.34 14.44 -5.37
C SER A 195 -13.55 14.27 -6.30
N ASP A 196 -14.59 13.60 -5.82
CA ASP A 196 -15.85 13.40 -6.55
C ASP A 196 -16.79 14.61 -6.44
N SER A 197 -16.52 15.53 -5.51
CA SER A 197 -17.43 16.64 -5.16
C SER A 197 -16.95 18.02 -5.64
N GLY A 198 -16.10 18.08 -6.69
CA GLY A 198 -15.61 19.35 -7.24
C GLY A 198 -14.46 19.98 -6.46
N GLY A 199 -13.69 19.18 -5.70
CA GLY A 199 -12.47 19.61 -5.01
C GLY A 199 -11.21 19.53 -5.87
N PHE A 200 -10.05 19.52 -5.23
CA PHE A 200 -8.76 19.40 -5.90
C PHE A 200 -8.58 17.99 -6.50
N ASN A 201 -8.24 17.96 -7.78
CA ASN A 201 -7.77 16.76 -8.48
C ASN A 201 -6.35 17.00 -8.99
N GLY A 202 -5.41 16.15 -8.62
CA GLY A 202 -4.04 16.35 -9.08
C GLY A 202 -2.97 15.65 -8.26
N LEU A 203 -1.80 16.24 -8.28
CA LEU A 203 -0.63 15.77 -7.56
C LEU A 203 -0.23 16.77 -6.47
N VAL A 204 0.10 16.24 -5.30
CA VAL A 204 0.72 17.00 -4.21
C VAL A 204 2.12 16.45 -3.99
N VAL A 205 3.12 17.32 -3.98
CA VAL A 205 4.53 17.01 -3.77
C VAL A 205 4.96 17.51 -2.40
N LEU A 206 5.42 16.60 -1.56
CA LEU A 206 5.98 16.94 -0.25
C LEU A 206 7.49 16.68 -0.26
N ASP A 207 8.27 17.61 0.30
CA ASP A 207 9.62 17.33 0.79
C ASP A 207 9.52 16.56 2.11
N ILE A 208 10.07 15.35 2.11
CA ILE A 208 10.10 14.43 3.24
C ILE A 208 11.52 14.23 3.78
N SER A 209 12.42 15.21 3.60
CA SER A 209 13.76 15.18 4.21
C SER A 209 13.69 15.04 5.72
N ASN A 210 12.65 15.60 6.35
CA ASN A 210 12.20 15.24 7.68
C ASN A 210 10.83 14.56 7.57
N PRO A 211 10.75 13.22 7.67
CA PRO A 211 9.49 12.51 7.47
C PRO A 211 8.42 12.82 8.52
N TYR A 212 8.82 13.32 9.69
CA TYR A 212 7.89 13.72 10.77
C TYR A 212 7.36 15.15 10.61
N ASN A 213 7.90 15.92 9.69
CA ASN A 213 7.45 17.27 9.36
C ASN A 213 7.55 17.51 7.86
N PRO A 214 6.75 16.78 7.03
CA PRO A 214 6.76 16.95 5.58
C PRO A 214 6.26 18.35 5.19
N VAL A 215 6.88 18.93 4.15
CA VAL A 215 6.56 20.26 3.67
C VAL A 215 6.03 20.18 2.24
N GLU A 216 4.83 20.73 1.99
CA GLU A 216 4.31 20.84 0.63
C GLU A 216 5.16 21.82 -0.18
N THR A 217 5.75 21.33 -1.28
CA THR A 217 6.61 22.10 -2.17
C THR A 217 5.94 22.43 -3.48
N TYR A 218 4.99 21.61 -3.91
CA TYR A 218 4.31 21.81 -5.18
C TYR A 218 2.94 21.12 -5.21
N ARG A 219 2.02 21.70 -5.97
CA ARG A 219 0.68 21.16 -6.21
C ARG A 219 0.31 21.36 -7.67
N LEU A 220 0.01 20.29 -8.39
CA LEU A 220 -0.43 20.29 -9.79
C LEU A 220 -1.91 19.93 -9.85
N ASN A 221 -2.73 20.86 -10.36
CA ASN A 221 -4.13 20.58 -10.66
C ASN A 221 -4.24 19.96 -12.06
N THR A 222 -4.89 18.80 -12.16
CA THR A 222 -5.13 18.09 -13.42
C THR A 222 -6.49 18.37 -14.04
N GLY A 223 -7.33 19.16 -13.38
CA GLY A 223 -8.70 19.46 -13.80
C GLY A 223 -9.72 18.47 -13.26
N GLU A 224 -10.99 18.74 -13.52
CA GLU A 224 -12.13 17.96 -12.98
C GLU A 224 -12.35 16.63 -13.69
N ASP A 225 -11.89 16.51 -14.94
CA ASP A 225 -12.16 15.34 -15.79
C ASP A 225 -11.16 14.20 -15.58
N ILE A 226 -10.12 14.40 -14.75
CA ILE A 226 -9.09 13.40 -14.49
C ILE A 226 -9.03 13.11 -13.00
N GLY A 227 -9.45 11.93 -12.60
CA GLY A 227 -9.21 11.40 -11.25
C GLY A 227 -7.84 10.70 -11.19
N PRO A 228 -6.76 11.35 -10.74
CA PRO A 228 -5.44 10.74 -10.71
C PRO A 228 -5.43 9.52 -9.78
N HIS A 229 -4.85 8.41 -10.27
CA HIS A 229 -4.91 7.13 -9.56
C HIS A 229 -3.54 6.54 -9.25
N TRP A 230 -2.75 6.21 -10.26
CA TRP A 230 -1.47 5.50 -10.08
C TRP A 230 -0.31 6.32 -10.60
N LEU A 231 0.79 6.32 -9.85
CA LEU A 231 2.06 6.93 -10.26
C LEU A 231 3.13 5.86 -10.43
N SER A 232 3.89 5.98 -11.52
CA SER A 232 5.07 5.17 -11.74
C SER A 232 6.22 6.02 -12.29
N PRO A 233 7.41 6.00 -11.66
CA PRO A 233 8.56 6.70 -12.18
C PRO A 233 9.18 5.92 -13.35
N ASN A 234 9.84 6.63 -14.27
CA ASN A 234 10.75 5.97 -15.19
C ASN A 234 12.03 5.52 -14.46
N VAL A 235 12.84 4.70 -15.12
CA VAL A 235 14.08 4.13 -14.54
C VAL A 235 15.04 5.21 -14.01
N SER A 236 15.15 6.37 -14.70
CA SER A 236 16.01 7.47 -14.24
C SER A 236 15.41 8.31 -13.10
N GLY A 237 14.13 8.15 -12.79
CA GLY A 237 13.43 8.97 -11.80
C GLY A 237 13.19 10.43 -12.24
N GLU A 238 13.39 10.75 -13.52
CA GLU A 238 13.22 12.13 -14.05
C GLU A 238 11.79 12.39 -14.54
N LYS A 239 11.02 11.34 -14.80
CA LYS A 239 9.65 11.42 -15.31
C LYS A 239 8.76 10.51 -14.51
N ILE A 240 7.52 10.94 -14.33
CA ILE A 240 6.46 10.17 -13.70
C ILE A 240 5.33 10.00 -14.71
N VAL A 241 4.88 8.77 -14.88
CA VAL A 241 3.63 8.46 -15.57
C VAL A 241 2.51 8.42 -14.55
N MET A 242 1.43 9.10 -14.84
CA MET A 242 0.21 9.09 -14.05
C MET A 242 -0.91 8.45 -14.87
N THR A 243 -1.62 7.50 -14.29
CA THR A 243 -2.91 7.02 -14.81
C THR A 243 -4.04 7.68 -14.05
N GLY A 244 -5.23 7.73 -14.62
CA GLY A 244 -6.39 8.31 -13.98
C GLY A 244 -7.64 7.48 -14.19
N PHE A 245 -8.64 7.70 -13.34
CA PHE A 245 -10.01 7.31 -13.62
C PHE A 245 -10.65 8.36 -14.53
N PHE A 246 -11.47 7.93 -15.46
CA PHE A 246 -12.38 8.83 -16.14
C PHE A 246 -13.56 9.09 -15.21
N LYS A 247 -13.89 10.34 -14.99
CA LYS A 247 -15.19 10.71 -14.45
C LYS A 247 -16.17 10.69 -15.62
N GLU A 248 -17.20 9.84 -15.55
CA GLU A 248 -18.36 9.93 -16.42
C GLU A 248 -19.19 11.19 -16.10
#